data_c8c74088d81d36ee9cc4a85807571682
#
_entry.id   c8c74088d81d36ee9cc4a85807571682
#
_cell.length_a   1.000
_cell.length_b   1.000
_cell.length_c   1.000
_cell.angle_alpha   90.00
_cell.angle_beta   90.00
_cell.angle_gamma   90.00
#
_symmetry.space_group_name_H-M   'P 1'
#
loop_
_entity.id
_entity.type
_entity.pdbx_description
1 polymer ?
#
loop_
_entity_poly.entity_id
_entity_poly.type
_entity_poly.pdbx_seq_one_letter_code
_entity_poly.pdbx_strand_id
1 'polypeptide(L)'
;AFRTVAVVTQYPEVETLAEEFGFLPVRNPHPDWGISHTIRLGLEALGDCEAALFQVSDQPMLCRETVAAEVAFFREHPDKLVGLSHGGVRGNPCIFPAAYFPELLALTEDHGGSSVIRRHEEDLLLFECPARELADADTRQALRAMEERKQLI
;
A
#
# COMPACT_ATOMS: atom_id res chain seq x y z
N ALA A 1 -1.37 12.99 8.93
CA ALA A 1 -0.01 12.65 8.52
C ALA A 1 0.36 11.28 9.08
N PHE A 2 1.22 10.55 8.37
CA PHE A 2 1.76 9.27 8.83
C PHE A 2 2.88 9.52 9.85
N ARG A 3 2.94 8.68 10.90
CA ARG A 3 4.04 8.75 11.88
C ARG A 3 5.34 8.25 11.28
N THR A 4 5.27 7.18 10.50
CA THR A 4 6.41 6.55 9.83
C THR A 4 5.98 6.08 8.46
N VAL A 5 6.84 6.28 7.46
CA VAL A 5 6.70 5.70 6.13
C VAL A 5 7.91 4.83 5.87
N ALA A 6 7.69 3.53 5.75
CA ALA A 6 8.74 2.56 5.43
C ALA A 6 8.66 2.19 3.95
N VAL A 7 9.80 2.18 3.27
CA VAL A 7 9.92 1.77 1.87
C VAL A 7 10.76 0.50 1.81
N VAL A 8 10.11 -0.63 1.56
CA VAL A 8 10.77 -1.92 1.45
C VAL A 8 11.19 -2.15 -0.01
N THR A 9 12.48 -2.30 -0.24
CA THR A 9 13.03 -2.41 -1.58
C THR A 9 14.29 -3.26 -1.61
N GLN A 10 14.57 -3.87 -2.77
CA GLN A 10 15.85 -4.53 -3.06
C GLN A 10 16.86 -3.59 -3.74
N TYR A 11 16.43 -2.41 -4.17
CA TYR A 11 17.23 -1.51 -5.00
C TYR A 11 17.86 -0.39 -4.20
N PRO A 12 19.21 -0.25 -4.21
CA PRO A 12 19.90 0.84 -3.49
C PRO A 12 19.45 2.24 -3.93
N GLU A 13 19.10 2.42 -5.20
CA GLU A 13 18.63 3.68 -5.75
C GLU A 13 17.30 4.11 -5.12
N VAL A 14 16.42 3.15 -4.84
CA VAL A 14 15.15 3.40 -4.18
C VAL A 14 15.35 3.71 -2.69
N GLU A 15 16.32 3.05 -2.04
CA GLU A 15 16.69 3.38 -0.65
C GLU A 15 17.14 4.84 -0.54
N THR A 16 18.02 5.28 -1.43
CA THR A 16 18.49 6.67 -1.48
C THR A 16 17.34 7.65 -1.68
N LEU A 17 16.44 7.34 -2.61
CA LEU A 17 15.26 8.17 -2.87
C LEU A 17 14.35 8.25 -1.64
N ALA A 18 14.12 7.13 -0.96
CA ALA A 18 13.33 7.10 0.27
C ALA A 18 13.92 8.02 1.35
N GLU A 19 15.23 8.00 1.53
CA GLU A 19 15.94 8.89 2.47
C GLU A 19 15.74 10.37 2.12
N GLU A 20 15.80 10.72 0.84
CA GLU A 20 15.57 12.10 0.37
C GLU A 20 14.19 12.63 0.74
N PHE A 21 13.19 11.76 0.77
CA PHE A 21 11.83 12.09 1.21
C PHE A 21 11.62 12.00 2.74
N GLY A 22 12.66 11.65 3.49
CA GLY A 22 12.55 11.45 4.93
C GLY A 22 11.82 10.16 5.32
N PHE A 23 11.75 9.20 4.41
CA PHE A 23 11.16 7.88 4.65
C PHE A 23 12.23 6.91 5.17
N LEU A 24 11.78 5.85 5.82
CA LEU A 24 12.64 4.79 6.33
C LEU A 24 12.91 3.75 5.25
N PRO A 25 14.11 3.64 4.69
CA PRO A 25 14.43 2.58 3.75
C PRO A 25 14.62 1.26 4.49
N VAL A 26 14.04 0.20 3.93
CA VAL A 26 14.16 -1.17 4.45
C VAL A 26 14.61 -2.07 3.32
N ARG A 27 15.82 -2.59 3.41
CA ARG A 27 16.35 -3.49 2.39
C ARG A 27 15.73 -4.87 2.51
N ASN A 28 15.25 -5.40 1.38
CA ASN A 28 14.86 -6.79 1.25
C ASN A 28 15.98 -7.57 0.54
N PRO A 29 16.79 -8.37 1.27
CA PRO A 29 17.87 -9.15 0.68
C PRO A 29 17.36 -10.42 -0.01
N HIS A 30 16.09 -10.75 0.16
CA HIS A 30 15.46 -11.98 -0.35
C HIS A 30 14.16 -11.68 -1.12
N PRO A 31 14.22 -10.93 -2.25
CA PRO A 31 13.01 -10.62 -3.01
C PRO A 31 12.32 -11.86 -3.58
N ASP A 32 13.05 -12.96 -3.73
CA ASP A 32 12.56 -14.26 -4.17
C ASP A 32 11.70 -15.00 -3.13
N TRP A 33 11.67 -14.52 -1.88
CA TRP A 33 10.85 -15.13 -0.83
C TRP A 33 9.37 -14.71 -0.89
N GLY A 34 9.00 -13.86 -1.85
CA GLY A 34 7.64 -13.44 -2.11
C GLY A 34 7.16 -12.23 -1.32
N ILE A 35 5.94 -11.80 -1.61
CA ILE A 35 5.35 -10.58 -1.03
C ILE A 35 5.17 -10.68 0.49
N SER A 36 4.95 -11.87 1.03
CA SER A 36 4.81 -12.09 2.48
C SER A 36 6.03 -11.64 3.27
N HIS A 37 7.22 -11.85 2.72
CA HIS A 37 8.46 -11.41 3.33
C HIS A 37 8.59 -9.88 3.32
N THR A 38 8.21 -9.25 2.21
CA THR A 38 8.18 -7.78 2.08
C THR A 38 7.24 -7.15 3.11
N ILE A 39 6.06 -7.72 3.29
CA ILE A 39 5.08 -7.27 4.30
C ILE A 39 5.66 -7.40 5.71
N ARG A 40 6.30 -8.51 6.02
CA ARG A 40 6.93 -8.74 7.35
C ARG A 40 7.98 -7.69 7.64
N LEU A 41 8.90 -7.45 6.71
CA LEU A 41 9.95 -6.43 6.86
C LEU A 41 9.35 -5.04 7.09
N GLY A 42 8.31 -4.68 6.35
CA GLY A 42 7.63 -3.41 6.49
C GLY A 42 6.96 -3.25 7.87
N LEU A 43 6.23 -4.27 8.32
CA LEU A 43 5.57 -4.24 9.64
C LEU A 43 6.57 -4.18 10.78
N GLU A 44 7.66 -4.93 10.72
CA GLU A 44 8.74 -4.89 11.71
C GLU A 44 9.37 -3.49 11.79
N ALA A 45 9.59 -2.86 10.64
CA ALA A 45 10.15 -1.50 10.56
C ALA A 45 9.21 -0.43 11.14
N LEU A 46 7.90 -0.60 11.01
CA LEU A 46 6.92 0.33 11.58
C LEU A 46 6.87 0.27 13.10
N GLY A 47 7.21 -0.87 13.71
CA GLY A 47 7.10 -1.08 15.16
C GLY A 47 5.65 -1.02 15.63
N ASP A 48 5.46 -0.58 16.87
CA ASP A 48 4.12 -0.44 17.44
C ASP A 48 3.35 0.70 16.78
N CYS A 49 2.22 0.35 16.17
CA CYS A 49 1.29 1.29 15.57
C CYS A 49 -0.14 0.74 15.61
N GLU A 50 -1.11 1.63 15.51
CA GLU A 50 -2.53 1.25 15.58
C GLU A 50 -3.04 0.65 14.27
N ALA A 51 -2.43 1.04 13.15
CA ALA A 51 -2.78 0.57 11.82
C ALA A 51 -1.64 0.79 10.84
N ALA A 52 -1.64 0.05 9.75
CA ALA A 52 -0.71 0.22 8.64
C ALA A 52 -1.45 0.35 7.32
N LEU A 53 -1.04 1.32 6.51
CA LEU A 53 -1.46 1.49 5.13
C LEU A 53 -0.42 0.84 4.22
N PHE A 54 -0.85 -0.05 3.35
CA PHE A 54 0.00 -0.72 2.37
C PHE A 54 -0.26 -0.18 0.98
N GLN A 55 0.79 0.36 0.37
CA GLN A 55 0.77 0.88 -0.98
C GLN A 55 1.80 0.18 -1.85
N VAL A 56 1.42 -0.12 -3.08
CA VAL A 56 2.32 -0.60 -4.13
C VAL A 56 2.95 0.58 -4.88
N SER A 57 4.09 0.35 -5.52
CA SER A 57 4.84 1.41 -6.19
C SER A 57 4.43 1.67 -7.66
N ASP A 58 3.51 0.89 -8.20
CA ASP A 58 3.13 0.90 -9.61
C ASP A 58 1.82 1.65 -9.92
N GLN A 59 1.34 2.47 -8.98
CA GLN A 59 0.15 3.32 -9.15
C GLN A 59 0.51 4.81 -9.19
N PRO A 60 1.11 5.31 -10.29
CA PRO A 60 1.65 6.66 -10.35
C PRO A 60 0.60 7.77 -10.41
N MET A 61 -0.65 7.44 -10.67
CA MET A 61 -1.75 8.41 -10.75
C MET A 61 -2.52 8.58 -9.44
N LEU A 62 -2.15 7.85 -8.39
CA LEU A 62 -2.74 7.98 -7.07
C LEU A 62 -2.54 9.39 -6.52
N CYS A 63 -3.63 10.03 -6.09
CA CYS A 63 -3.60 11.40 -5.57
C CYS A 63 -3.41 11.42 -4.06
N ARG A 64 -2.60 12.36 -3.60
CA ARG A 64 -2.36 12.61 -2.17
C ARG A 64 -3.66 12.89 -1.41
N GLU A 65 -4.56 13.64 -2.01
CA GLU A 65 -5.85 14.01 -1.45
C GLU A 65 -6.75 12.79 -1.23
N THR A 66 -6.72 11.85 -2.16
CA THR A 66 -7.46 10.59 -2.06
C THR A 66 -6.94 9.73 -0.90
N VAL A 67 -5.62 9.62 -0.76
CA VAL A 67 -5.02 8.89 0.36
C VAL A 67 -5.37 9.56 1.70
N ALA A 68 -5.31 10.89 1.77
CA ALA A 68 -5.70 11.63 2.97
C ALA A 68 -7.16 11.40 3.35
N ALA A 69 -8.06 11.36 2.35
CA ALA A 69 -9.49 11.10 2.55
C ALA A 69 -9.74 9.64 3.00
N GLU A 70 -9.03 8.67 2.43
CA GLU A 70 -9.10 7.28 2.86
C GLU A 70 -8.66 7.10 4.31
N VAL A 71 -7.57 7.75 4.71
CA VAL A 71 -7.09 7.74 6.10
C VAL A 71 -8.11 8.38 7.05
N ALA A 72 -8.72 9.48 6.67
CA ALA A 72 -9.78 10.12 7.45
C ALA A 72 -10.99 9.21 7.61
N PHE A 73 -11.40 8.53 6.54
CA PHE A 73 -12.48 7.55 6.57
C PHE A 73 -12.15 6.37 7.49
N PHE A 74 -10.91 5.86 7.42
CA PHE A 74 -10.44 4.80 8.33
C PHE A 74 -10.52 5.23 9.79
N ARG A 75 -10.15 6.45 10.12
CA ARG A 75 -10.21 6.97 11.51
C ARG A 75 -11.62 7.00 12.09
N GLU A 76 -12.63 7.07 11.25
CA GLU A 76 -14.03 6.95 11.65
C GLU A 76 -14.46 5.47 11.84
N HIS A 77 -13.67 4.53 11.31
CA HIS A 77 -13.93 3.09 11.36
C HIS A 77 -12.66 2.31 11.73
N PRO A 78 -12.05 2.57 12.90
CA PRO A 78 -10.67 2.13 13.20
C PRO A 78 -10.53 0.61 13.42
N ASP A 79 -11.61 -0.11 13.53
CA ASP A 79 -11.67 -1.57 13.68
C ASP A 79 -11.88 -2.30 12.33
N LYS A 80 -12.06 -1.55 11.25
CA LYS A 80 -12.35 -2.10 9.92
C LYS A 80 -11.12 -2.13 9.03
N LEU A 81 -11.11 -3.08 8.09
CA LEU A 81 -10.24 -3.03 6.92
C LEU A 81 -10.80 -1.99 5.94
N VAL A 82 -9.95 -1.15 5.39
CA VAL A 82 -10.36 -0.16 4.38
C VAL A 82 -9.52 -0.33 3.13
N GLY A 83 -10.16 -0.36 1.97
CA GLY A 83 -9.47 -0.41 0.69
C GLY A 83 -9.99 0.64 -0.28
N LEU A 84 -9.11 1.26 -1.05
CA LEU A 84 -9.53 2.05 -2.19
C LEU A 84 -10.24 1.16 -3.21
N SER A 85 -11.24 1.72 -3.89
CA SER A 85 -12.02 0.99 -4.86
C SER A 85 -12.54 1.89 -5.97
N HIS A 86 -12.93 1.25 -7.06
CA HIS A 86 -13.73 1.88 -8.10
C HIS A 86 -14.76 0.88 -8.61
N GLY A 87 -16.03 1.30 -8.61
CA GLY A 87 -17.13 0.44 -9.06
C GLY A 87 -17.25 -0.86 -8.26
N GLY A 88 -16.90 -0.85 -6.97
CA GLY A 88 -16.92 -2.02 -6.11
C GLY A 88 -15.70 -2.95 -6.25
N VAL A 89 -14.76 -2.62 -7.12
CA VAL A 89 -13.52 -3.38 -7.31
C VAL A 89 -12.40 -2.74 -6.49
N ARG A 90 -11.85 -3.51 -5.54
CA ARG A 90 -10.80 -3.06 -4.64
C ARG A 90 -9.45 -2.94 -5.36
N GLY A 91 -8.75 -1.84 -5.06
CA GLY A 91 -7.36 -1.61 -5.42
C GLY A 91 -6.50 -1.32 -4.19
N ASN A 92 -5.44 -0.57 -4.38
CA ASN A 92 -4.54 -0.12 -3.31
C ASN A 92 -4.51 1.41 -3.25
N PRO A 93 -4.18 2.02 -2.09
CA PRO A 93 -3.78 1.36 -0.84
C PRO A 93 -4.92 0.70 -0.06
N CYS A 94 -4.52 -0.19 0.86
CA CYS A 94 -5.41 -0.79 1.84
C CYS A 94 -4.88 -0.50 3.25
N ILE A 95 -5.79 -0.28 4.20
CA ILE A 95 -5.46 0.00 5.59
C ILE A 95 -5.89 -1.18 6.46
N PHE A 96 -4.95 -1.67 7.27
CA PHE A 96 -5.16 -2.79 8.19
C PHE A 96 -5.00 -2.31 9.63
N PRO A 97 -6.03 -2.46 10.48
CA PRO A 97 -5.85 -2.28 11.93
C PRO A 97 -4.83 -3.27 12.50
N ALA A 98 -4.19 -2.90 13.59
CA ALA A 98 -3.18 -3.75 14.25
C ALA A 98 -3.70 -5.14 14.64
N ALA A 99 -5.00 -5.29 14.86
CA ALA A 99 -5.63 -6.59 15.13
C ALA A 99 -5.37 -7.63 14.03
N TYR A 100 -5.13 -7.20 12.79
CA TYR A 100 -4.83 -8.07 11.64
C TYR A 100 -3.34 -8.32 11.43
N PHE A 101 -2.46 -7.66 12.15
CA PHE A 101 -1.01 -7.84 11.99
C PHE A 101 -0.55 -9.28 12.23
N PRO A 102 -1.04 -10.04 13.21
CA PRO A 102 -0.68 -11.45 13.36
C PRO A 102 -0.96 -12.28 12.10
N GLU A 103 -2.08 -12.05 11.42
CA GLU A 103 -2.41 -12.75 10.17
C GLU A 103 -1.49 -12.32 9.02
N LEU A 104 -1.15 -11.04 8.93
CA LEU A 104 -0.20 -10.54 7.94
C LEU A 104 1.20 -11.14 8.15
N LEU A 105 1.64 -11.25 9.40
CA LEU A 105 2.93 -11.84 9.76
C LEU A 105 2.96 -13.37 9.55
N ALA A 106 1.81 -14.02 9.52
CA ALA A 106 1.68 -15.45 9.25
C ALA A 106 1.59 -15.79 7.76
N LEU A 107 1.52 -14.81 6.87
CA LEU A 107 1.50 -15.04 5.42
C LEU A 107 2.80 -15.68 4.95
N THR A 108 2.70 -16.49 3.89
CA THR A 108 3.82 -17.20 3.29
C THR A 108 3.91 -16.98 1.78
N GLU A 109 5.11 -17.11 1.23
CA GLU A 109 5.35 -17.02 -0.21
C GLU A 109 4.75 -15.76 -0.85
N ASP A 110 4.03 -15.91 -1.96
CA ASP A 110 3.42 -14.80 -2.70
C ASP A 110 1.99 -14.47 -2.24
N HIS A 111 1.60 -14.93 -1.07
CA HIS A 111 0.35 -14.53 -0.44
C HIS A 111 0.51 -13.17 0.25
N GLY A 112 -0.26 -12.20 -0.21
CA GLY A 112 -0.24 -10.83 0.29
C GLY A 112 -1.46 -10.47 1.14
N GLY A 113 -1.63 -9.19 1.41
CA GLY A 113 -2.74 -8.66 2.21
C GLY A 113 -4.12 -9.03 1.68
N SER A 114 -4.25 -9.25 0.37
CA SER A 114 -5.51 -9.71 -0.23
C SER A 114 -6.00 -11.04 0.34
N SER A 115 -5.09 -11.91 0.76
CA SER A 115 -5.46 -13.19 1.40
C SER A 115 -6.13 -12.97 2.76
N VAL A 116 -5.66 -12.00 3.52
CA VAL A 116 -6.26 -11.62 4.81
C VAL A 116 -7.63 -10.96 4.56
N ILE A 117 -7.72 -10.04 3.63
CA ILE A 117 -8.97 -9.34 3.30
C ILE A 117 -10.06 -10.34 2.88
N ARG A 118 -9.74 -11.32 2.04
CA ARG A 118 -10.70 -12.35 1.60
C ARG A 118 -11.26 -13.18 2.74
N ARG A 119 -10.49 -13.39 3.81
CA ARG A 119 -10.96 -14.09 5.01
C ARG A 119 -11.85 -13.25 5.92
N HIS A 120 -11.85 -11.92 5.72
CA HIS A 120 -12.55 -10.96 6.57
C HIS A 120 -13.35 -9.93 5.75
N GLU A 121 -13.99 -10.36 4.68
CA GLU A 121 -14.79 -9.47 3.80
C GLU A 121 -15.91 -8.75 4.54
N GLU A 122 -16.46 -9.35 5.59
CA GLU A 122 -17.46 -8.73 6.46
C GLU A 122 -16.94 -7.51 7.21
N ASP A 123 -15.62 -7.41 7.39
CA ASP A 123 -14.96 -6.27 8.05
C ASP A 123 -14.35 -5.28 7.06
N LEU A 124 -14.52 -5.51 5.76
CA LEU A 124 -13.99 -4.65 4.71
C LEU A 124 -14.95 -3.52 4.36
N LEU A 125 -14.46 -2.29 4.42
CA LEU A 125 -15.12 -1.11 3.88
C LEU A 125 -14.36 -0.64 2.64
N LEU A 126 -15.10 -0.32 1.57
CA LEU A 126 -14.54 0.21 0.34
C LEU A 126 -14.69 1.72 0.30
N PHE A 127 -13.61 2.41 -0.05
CA PHE A 127 -13.58 3.85 -0.24
C PHE A 127 -13.43 4.15 -1.74
N GLU A 128 -14.43 4.79 -2.33
CA GLU A 128 -14.49 5.02 -3.77
C GLU A 128 -13.52 6.13 -4.21
N CYS A 129 -12.83 5.91 -5.32
CA CYS A 129 -11.99 6.88 -5.98
C CYS A 129 -12.09 6.77 -7.51
N PRO A 130 -11.56 7.76 -8.27
CA PRO A 130 -11.54 7.64 -9.73
C PRO A 130 -10.71 6.45 -10.21
N ALA A 131 -11.20 5.76 -11.25
CA ALA A 131 -10.54 4.57 -11.80
C ALA A 131 -9.07 4.82 -12.20
N ARG A 132 -8.75 6.01 -12.71
CA ARG A 132 -7.38 6.38 -13.12
C ARG A 132 -6.37 6.30 -11.99
N GLU A 133 -6.79 6.54 -10.75
CA GLU A 133 -5.91 6.52 -9.59
C GLU A 133 -5.48 5.10 -9.20
N LEU A 134 -6.25 4.09 -9.60
CA LEU A 134 -5.97 2.67 -9.36
C LEU A 134 -5.23 2.00 -10.53
N ALA A 135 -4.95 2.72 -11.60
CA ALA A 135 -4.30 2.16 -12.77
C ALA A 135 -2.82 1.83 -12.49
N ASP A 136 -2.43 0.60 -12.80
CA ASP A 136 -1.07 0.10 -12.65
C ASP A 136 -0.19 0.49 -13.84
N ALA A 137 1.07 0.82 -13.58
CA ALA A 137 2.08 1.06 -14.61
C ALA A 137 3.01 -0.16 -14.71
N ASP A 138 2.58 -1.20 -15.42
CA ASP A 138 3.30 -2.47 -15.53
C ASP A 138 4.45 -2.43 -16.56
N THR A 139 4.45 -1.43 -17.45
CA THR A 139 5.47 -1.26 -18.49
C THR A 139 5.96 0.18 -18.55
N ARG A 140 7.15 0.40 -19.11
CA ARG A 140 7.67 1.74 -19.39
C ARG A 140 6.77 2.54 -20.32
N GLN A 141 6.13 1.87 -21.28
CA GLN A 141 5.19 2.48 -22.20
C GLN A 141 3.92 2.96 -21.47
N ALA A 142 3.35 2.12 -20.59
CA ALA A 142 2.20 2.49 -19.77
C ALA A 142 2.53 3.68 -18.86
N LEU A 143 3.71 3.69 -18.23
CA LEU A 143 4.17 4.79 -17.39
C LEU A 143 4.27 6.10 -18.17
N ARG A 144 4.90 6.08 -19.36
CA ARG A 144 4.99 7.27 -20.23
C ARG A 144 3.63 7.81 -20.62
N ALA A 145 2.70 6.93 -21.01
CA ALA A 145 1.34 7.34 -21.35
C ALA A 145 0.61 8.01 -20.16
N MET A 146 0.84 7.55 -18.94
CA MET A 146 0.30 8.15 -17.73
C MET A 146 0.93 9.51 -17.41
N GLU A 147 2.24 9.65 -17.60
CA GLU A 147 2.98 10.92 -17.43
C GLU A 147 2.46 12.00 -18.39
N GLU A 148 2.25 11.64 -19.66
CA GLU A 148 1.68 12.54 -20.66
C GLU A 148 0.27 13.01 -20.27
N ARG A 149 -0.58 12.11 -19.78
CA ARG A 149 -1.93 12.46 -19.28
C ARG A 149 -1.87 13.38 -18.08
N LYS A 150 -0.91 13.19 -17.18
CA LYS A 150 -0.73 14.04 -15.99
C LYS A 150 -0.33 15.46 -16.35
N GLN A 151 0.43 15.66 -17.42
CA GLN A 151 0.82 16.97 -17.93
C GLN A 151 -0.34 17.73 -18.58
N LEU A 152 -1.40 17.02 -19.03
CA LEU A 152 -2.58 17.61 -19.66
C LEU A 152 -3.67 18.04 -18.67
N ILE A 153 -3.53 17.73 -17.41
CA ILE A 153 -4.43 18.11 -16.31
C ILE A 153 -3.85 19.29 -15.55
#